data_79994ea7da62cc4bfdb9f687ace2b9df
#
_entry.id   79994ea7da62cc4bfdb9f687ace2b9df
#
_cell.length_a   1.000
_cell.length_b   1.000
_cell.length_c   1.000
_cell.angle_alpha   90.00
_cell.angle_beta   90.00
_cell.angle_gamma   90.00
#
_symmetry.space_group_name_H-M   'P 1'
#
loop_
_entity.id
_entity.type
_entity.pdbx_description
1 polymer ?
#
loop_
_entity_poly.entity_id
_entity_poly.type
_entity_poly.pdbx_seq_one_letter_code
_entity_poly.pdbx_strand_id
1 'polypeptide(L)'
;MKKLRKQLLLLAALLALTLTGCEAQDLLSTERADSGSEVTAAYTMTESQITDQAPTAVSVLDVPEFSGEPYVVLNGNEPDFTDEEKTTESYEHYSDPDSLGRCGVAEANIGQDLMPTEKRGAIGQVKPTGWHTVKYDQVEGKYLYNRCHLIGYQLTGENANEKNLITGTRYLNVEGMLPFENMVADYVKETGNHVLYRVTPIFTGDDLVADGVEMEALSMEDDGEGISFHIFAYNNQP
;
A
#
# COMPACT_ATOMS: atom_id res chain seq x y z
N MET A 1 15.16 34.41 32.26
CA MET A 1 14.46 35.71 32.32
C MET A 1 13.42 35.76 31.23
N LYS A 2 12.16 35.80 31.66
CA LYS A 2 11.02 36.56 31.19
C LYS A 2 10.64 36.35 29.72
N LYS A 3 9.59 35.53 29.46
CA LYS A 3 8.19 35.98 29.29
C LYS A 3 7.99 36.90 28.10
N LEU A 4 7.33 36.41 27.06
CA LEU A 4 6.23 37.19 26.52
C LEU A 4 5.12 36.24 26.03
N ARG A 5 4.07 36.18 26.82
CA ARG A 5 2.68 35.85 26.47
C ARG A 5 2.06 37.07 25.84
N LYS A 6 1.13 36.89 24.93
CA LYS A 6 -0.17 37.60 24.85
C LYS A 6 -0.71 37.42 23.44
N GLN A 7 -1.80 36.88 23.31
CA GLN A 7 -3.23 37.23 23.45
C GLN A 7 -3.81 37.42 22.06
N LEU A 8 -4.69 36.56 21.60
CA LEU A 8 -6.11 36.45 21.95
C LEU A 8 -6.90 37.71 21.62
N LEU A 9 -7.90 37.54 20.81
CA LEU A 9 -9.24 38.10 20.93
C LEU A 9 -9.98 37.78 19.64
N LEU A 10 -10.89 36.77 19.67
CA LEU A 10 -12.34 36.99 19.82
C LEU A 10 -12.90 38.17 19.04
N LEU A 11 -13.61 37.88 17.96
CA LEU A 11 -14.77 38.69 17.61
C LEU A 11 -15.89 37.75 17.13
N ALA A 12 -16.82 37.51 18.05
CA ALA A 12 -18.16 37.02 17.73
C ALA A 12 -18.98 38.22 17.27
N ALA A 13 -19.67 38.07 16.16
CA ALA A 13 -20.80 38.93 15.83
C ALA A 13 -21.94 38.08 15.25
N LEU A 14 -22.93 37.97 16.09
CA LEU A 14 -24.29 37.55 15.80
C LEU A 14 -24.89 38.43 14.71
N LEU A 15 -25.62 37.86 13.75
CA LEU A 15 -26.86 38.48 13.27
C LEU A 15 -27.84 37.37 12.87
N ALA A 16 -28.97 37.42 13.52
CA ALA A 16 -30.12 36.54 13.40
C ALA A 16 -31.18 37.12 12.46
N LEU A 17 -32.06 36.23 12.05
CA LEU A 17 -33.44 36.40 11.51
C LEU A 17 -33.56 37.01 10.10
N THR A 18 -34.28 36.27 9.21
CA THR A 18 -35.75 36.34 9.15
C THR A 18 -36.35 35.15 8.41
N LEU A 19 -37.39 34.61 9.01
CA LEU A 19 -38.41 33.69 8.50
C LEU A 19 -39.32 34.36 7.48
N THR A 20 -39.77 33.59 6.48
CA THR A 20 -41.11 33.53 5.86
C THR A 20 -41.00 32.43 4.80
N GLY A 21 -41.75 31.36 4.75
CA GLY A 21 -43.12 31.06 5.05
C GLY A 21 -44.02 31.17 3.82
N CYS A 22 -44.43 30.03 3.24
CA CYS A 22 -45.68 29.70 2.57
C CYS A 22 -45.47 28.40 1.79
N GLU A 23 -46.00 27.31 2.24
CA GLU A 23 -47.34 26.68 2.09
C GLU A 23 -47.69 26.15 0.70
N ALA A 24 -48.09 24.93 0.79
CA ALA A 24 -48.56 23.93 -0.15
C ALA A 24 -49.68 24.39 -1.09
N GLN A 25 -49.78 23.70 -2.20
CA GLN A 25 -51.09 23.27 -2.71
C GLN A 25 -50.98 22.03 -3.60
N ASP A 26 -51.69 21.01 -3.14
CA ASP A 26 -52.22 19.83 -3.84
C ASP A 26 -53.04 20.22 -5.05
N LEU A 27 -53.00 19.43 -6.12
CA LEU A 27 -54.17 19.20 -6.98
C LEU A 27 -54.05 17.86 -7.69
N LEU A 28 -54.94 16.97 -7.26
CA LEU A 28 -55.37 15.74 -7.94
C LEU A 28 -56.03 16.07 -9.29
N SER A 29 -55.90 15.18 -10.28
CA SER A 29 -56.96 14.52 -11.03
C SER A 29 -56.41 13.70 -12.19
N THR A 30 -56.56 12.39 -12.10
CA THR A 30 -57.55 11.47 -12.74
C THR A 30 -57.37 11.20 -14.24
N GLU A 31 -57.05 9.91 -14.43
CA GLU A 31 -57.59 8.95 -15.40
C GLU A 31 -57.49 9.19 -16.91
N ARG A 32 -56.89 8.27 -17.67
CA ARG A 32 -57.56 7.11 -18.26
C ARG A 32 -56.64 6.23 -19.08
N ALA A 33 -56.96 4.95 -19.01
CA ALA A 33 -56.34 3.82 -19.69
C ALA A 33 -56.41 3.90 -21.23
N ASP A 34 -55.46 3.31 -21.90
CA ASP A 34 -55.75 2.27 -22.89
C ASP A 34 -54.50 1.40 -23.22
N SER A 35 -54.84 0.17 -23.35
CA SER A 35 -54.26 -1.09 -23.75
C SER A 35 -53.01 -1.11 -24.64
N GLY A 36 -52.13 -2.06 -24.33
CA GLY A 36 -51.62 -2.94 -25.38
C GLY A 36 -50.15 -3.21 -25.35
N SER A 37 -49.83 -4.46 -25.04
CA SER A 37 -48.67 -5.22 -25.46
C SER A 37 -47.56 -5.40 -24.42
N GLU A 38 -47.69 -6.54 -23.75
CA GLU A 38 -46.58 -7.23 -23.06
C GLU A 38 -45.40 -7.48 -24.01
N VAL A 39 -44.23 -6.98 -23.62
CA VAL A 39 -42.98 -7.66 -23.94
C VAL A 39 -42.19 -7.74 -22.64
N THR A 40 -42.38 -8.85 -21.96
CA THR A 40 -41.52 -9.30 -20.87
C THR A 40 -40.15 -9.60 -21.44
N ALA A 41 -39.27 -8.62 -21.46
CA ALA A 41 -37.85 -8.88 -21.55
C ALA A 41 -37.36 -9.22 -20.14
N ALA A 42 -37.36 -10.50 -19.83
CA ALA A 42 -36.60 -11.02 -18.72
C ALA A 42 -35.13 -10.70 -18.95
N TYR A 43 -34.61 -9.67 -18.32
CA TYR A 43 -33.17 -9.47 -18.20
C TYR A 43 -32.67 -10.50 -17.20
N THR A 44 -32.26 -11.64 -17.74
CA THR A 44 -31.41 -12.59 -17.01
C THR A 44 -30.08 -11.86 -16.81
N MET A 45 -29.85 -11.36 -15.60
CA MET A 45 -28.50 -11.00 -15.18
C MET A 45 -27.68 -12.28 -15.23
N THR A 46 -26.92 -12.44 -16.27
CA THR A 46 -25.83 -13.40 -16.31
C THR A 46 -24.76 -12.90 -15.35
N GLU A 47 -24.64 -13.61 -14.28
CA GLU A 47 -23.53 -13.61 -13.36
C GLU A 47 -22.26 -14.01 -14.16
N SER A 48 -21.61 -13.03 -14.76
CA SER A 48 -20.25 -13.20 -15.27
C SER A 48 -19.65 -11.84 -15.56
N GLN A 49 -18.54 -11.66 -14.90
CA GLN A 49 -17.50 -10.64 -15.01
C GLN A 49 -17.48 -9.62 -13.87
N ILE A 50 -17.32 -10.13 -12.67
CA ILE A 50 -16.37 -9.52 -11.76
C ILE A 50 -15.02 -10.01 -12.30
N THR A 51 -14.42 -9.28 -13.21
CA THR A 51 -12.99 -9.41 -13.46
C THR A 51 -12.33 -8.81 -12.24
N ASP A 52 -11.85 -9.69 -11.40
CA ASP A 52 -10.84 -9.43 -10.39
C ASP A 52 -9.62 -8.89 -11.16
N GLN A 53 -9.60 -7.60 -11.42
CA GLN A 53 -8.40 -6.94 -11.91
C GLN A 53 -7.55 -6.70 -10.68
N ALA A 54 -6.68 -7.65 -10.38
CA ALA A 54 -5.55 -7.40 -9.52
C ALA A 54 -4.87 -6.09 -9.97
N PRO A 55 -4.41 -5.24 -9.04
CA PRO A 55 -3.71 -4.02 -9.37
C PRO A 55 -2.62 -4.34 -10.40
N THR A 56 -2.53 -3.52 -11.44
CA THR A 56 -1.58 -3.75 -12.55
C THR A 56 -0.20 -3.39 -12.03
N ALA A 57 0.56 -4.39 -11.57
CA ALA A 57 1.96 -4.18 -11.19
C ALA A 57 2.71 -3.50 -12.34
N VAL A 58 3.59 -2.56 -12.00
CA VAL A 58 4.49 -1.90 -12.96
C VAL A 58 5.31 -2.97 -13.67
N SER A 59 5.38 -2.87 -14.99
CA SER A 59 6.25 -3.75 -15.77
C SER A 59 7.71 -3.29 -15.63
N VAL A 60 8.66 -4.23 -15.55
CA VAL A 60 10.10 -3.91 -15.58
C VAL A 60 10.48 -3.04 -16.78
N LEU A 61 9.75 -3.14 -17.89
CA LEU A 61 9.96 -2.32 -19.08
C LEU A 61 9.63 -0.83 -18.89
N ASP A 62 8.86 -0.49 -17.85
CA ASP A 62 8.46 0.88 -17.55
C ASP A 62 9.38 1.52 -16.49
N VAL A 63 10.33 0.75 -15.93
CA VAL A 63 11.29 1.22 -14.92
C VAL A 63 12.60 1.59 -15.62
N PRO A 64 13.18 2.77 -15.35
CA PRO A 64 14.51 3.13 -15.86
C PRO A 64 15.58 2.11 -15.46
N GLU A 65 16.62 1.97 -16.30
CA GLU A 65 17.77 1.13 -15.93
C GLU A 65 18.46 1.65 -14.66
N PHE A 66 18.98 0.72 -13.86
CA PHE A 66 19.74 1.05 -12.64
C PHE A 66 20.93 1.96 -12.96
N SER A 67 21.00 3.11 -12.31
CA SER A 67 22.03 4.14 -12.51
C SER A 67 22.90 4.40 -11.28
N GLY A 68 22.77 3.55 -10.25
CA GLY A 68 23.49 3.69 -8.97
C GLY A 68 22.61 4.17 -7.81
N GLU A 69 21.45 4.74 -8.10
CA GLU A 69 20.50 5.15 -7.06
C GLU A 69 19.69 3.94 -6.58
N PRO A 70 19.39 3.83 -5.26
CA PRO A 70 18.73 2.65 -4.70
C PRO A 70 17.29 2.48 -5.16
N TYR A 71 16.64 3.54 -5.55
CA TYR A 71 15.24 3.54 -6.00
C TYR A 71 14.98 4.64 -7.02
N VAL A 72 13.84 4.54 -7.69
CA VAL A 72 13.27 5.57 -8.58
C VAL A 72 11.83 5.83 -8.19
N VAL A 73 11.41 7.08 -8.31
CA VAL A 73 10.01 7.48 -8.09
C VAL A 73 9.16 7.08 -9.30
N LEU A 74 8.03 6.46 -9.05
CA LEU A 74 7.04 6.09 -10.05
C LEU A 74 5.80 6.99 -9.95
N ASN A 75 5.03 7.05 -11.02
CA ASN A 75 3.71 7.69 -11.08
C ASN A 75 3.66 9.09 -10.39
N GLY A 76 4.73 9.88 -10.51
CA GLY A 76 4.80 11.18 -9.84
C GLY A 76 4.78 11.13 -8.31
N ASN A 77 5.10 9.99 -7.72
CA ASN A 77 5.04 9.66 -6.28
C ASN A 77 3.61 9.45 -5.75
N GLU A 78 2.63 9.24 -6.63
CA GLU A 78 1.24 9.00 -6.26
C GLU A 78 0.99 7.50 -6.21
N PRO A 79 0.65 6.92 -5.04
CA PRO A 79 0.30 5.50 -4.93
C PRO A 79 -1.01 5.18 -5.65
N ASP A 80 -1.11 3.96 -6.19
CA ASP A 80 -2.25 3.51 -7.00
C ASP A 80 -3.19 2.60 -6.18
N PHE A 81 -3.76 3.16 -5.12
CA PHE A 81 -4.79 2.48 -4.31
C PHE A 81 -6.18 2.88 -4.73
N THR A 82 -7.05 1.89 -4.96
CA THR A 82 -8.47 2.12 -5.22
C THR A 82 -9.19 2.59 -3.95
N ASP A 83 -10.36 3.21 -4.12
CA ASP A 83 -11.14 3.65 -2.96
C ASP A 83 -11.65 2.47 -2.12
N GLU A 84 -11.81 1.29 -2.72
CA GLU A 84 -12.23 0.06 -2.05
C GLU A 84 -11.13 -0.54 -1.15
N GLU A 85 -9.86 -0.30 -1.47
CA GLU A 85 -8.71 -0.75 -0.66
C GLU A 85 -8.50 0.13 0.57
N LYS A 86 -8.97 1.37 0.54
CA LYS A 86 -8.77 2.33 1.61
C LYS A 86 -9.63 2.02 2.83
N THR A 87 -9.00 1.74 3.95
CA THR A 87 -9.66 1.44 5.23
C THR A 87 -8.80 1.90 6.41
N THR A 88 -9.43 2.10 7.57
CA THR A 88 -8.75 2.35 8.84
C THR A 88 -8.76 1.10 9.74
N GLU A 89 -9.09 -0.06 9.19
CA GLU A 89 -9.00 -1.34 9.89
C GLU A 89 -7.67 -2.02 9.56
N SER A 90 -6.94 -2.46 10.57
CA SER A 90 -5.68 -3.18 10.38
C SER A 90 -5.90 -4.54 9.72
N TYR A 91 -5.12 -4.84 8.70
CA TYR A 91 -5.05 -6.17 8.09
C TYR A 91 -3.67 -6.40 7.47
N GLU A 92 -3.37 -7.66 7.17
CA GLU A 92 -2.24 -8.06 6.35
C GLU A 92 -2.64 -9.18 5.39
N HIS A 93 -2.12 -9.12 4.19
CA HIS A 93 -2.35 -10.11 3.14
C HIS A 93 -1.06 -10.43 2.40
N TYR A 94 -0.80 -11.71 2.16
CA TYR A 94 0.35 -12.20 1.41
C TYR A 94 -0.15 -13.16 0.33
N SER A 95 0.04 -12.77 -0.92
CA SER A 95 -0.40 -13.57 -2.07
C SER A 95 0.23 -14.96 -2.06
N ASP A 96 -0.48 -15.93 -2.59
CA ASP A 96 0.09 -17.25 -2.82
C ASP A 96 1.24 -17.18 -3.83
N PRO A 97 2.30 -17.97 -3.64
CA PRO A 97 3.39 -18.02 -4.60
C PRO A 97 2.89 -18.47 -5.99
N ASP A 98 3.54 -17.95 -7.01
CA ASP A 98 3.25 -18.36 -8.39
C ASP A 98 3.72 -19.79 -8.71
N SER A 99 3.55 -20.20 -9.96
CA SER A 99 3.93 -21.57 -10.41
C SER A 99 5.43 -21.87 -10.31
N LEU A 100 6.28 -20.83 -10.19
CA LEU A 100 7.73 -20.94 -9.97
C LEU A 100 8.09 -20.86 -8.48
N GLY A 101 7.10 -20.68 -7.60
CA GLY A 101 7.26 -20.54 -6.16
C GLY A 101 7.72 -19.13 -5.74
N ARG A 102 7.62 -18.13 -6.64
CA ARG A 102 8.01 -16.76 -6.35
C ARG A 102 6.91 -16.03 -5.55
N CYS A 103 7.32 -15.18 -4.61
CA CYS A 103 6.37 -14.36 -3.88
C CYS A 103 5.59 -13.44 -4.83
N GLY A 104 4.31 -13.26 -4.54
CA GLY A 104 3.47 -12.23 -5.14
C GLY A 104 3.38 -10.98 -4.28
N VAL A 105 2.30 -10.22 -4.42
CA VAL A 105 2.03 -8.99 -3.66
C VAL A 105 1.94 -9.29 -2.16
N ALA A 106 2.59 -8.46 -1.36
CA ALA A 106 2.39 -8.35 0.08
C ALA A 106 1.75 -6.98 0.36
N GLU A 107 0.63 -6.99 1.08
CA GLU A 107 -0.14 -5.78 1.39
C GLU A 107 -0.60 -5.79 2.84
N ALA A 108 -0.59 -4.64 3.47
CA ALA A 108 -1.12 -4.46 4.82
C ALA A 108 -1.65 -3.04 5.02
N ASN A 109 -2.72 -2.91 5.79
CA ASN A 109 -3.06 -1.64 6.40
C ASN A 109 -2.49 -1.63 7.83
N ILE A 110 -1.35 -0.97 7.99
CA ILE A 110 -0.48 -1.08 9.16
C ILE A 110 -0.98 -0.14 10.25
N GLY A 111 -1.57 -0.73 11.30
CA GLY A 111 -1.84 -0.06 12.56
C GLY A 111 -0.83 -0.45 13.65
N GLN A 112 -0.85 0.22 14.79
CA GLN A 112 0.02 -0.10 15.92
C GLN A 112 -0.18 -1.53 16.46
N ASP A 113 -1.37 -2.09 16.29
CA ASP A 113 -1.75 -3.43 16.74
C ASP A 113 -1.06 -4.56 15.95
N LEU A 114 -0.66 -4.31 14.68
CA LEU A 114 0.14 -5.24 13.89
C LEU A 114 1.63 -5.18 14.22
N MET A 115 2.10 -4.08 14.79
CA MET A 115 3.53 -3.91 15.06
C MET A 115 4.05 -4.92 16.09
N PRO A 116 5.31 -5.40 15.94
CA PRO A 116 5.82 -6.45 16.80
C PRO A 116 5.93 -6.01 18.25
N THR A 117 5.45 -6.85 19.15
CA THR A 117 5.63 -6.73 20.61
C THR A 117 6.80 -7.58 21.10
N GLU A 118 7.33 -8.46 20.26
CA GLU A 118 8.43 -9.37 20.57
C GLU A 118 9.68 -9.08 19.71
N LYS A 119 10.80 -9.64 20.12
CA LYS A 119 12.03 -9.53 19.32
C LYS A 119 11.97 -10.43 18.10
N ARG A 120 12.49 -9.94 16.98
CA ARG A 120 12.63 -10.70 15.74
C ARG A 120 13.34 -12.02 15.96
N GLY A 121 12.73 -13.11 15.48
CA GLY A 121 13.29 -14.45 15.50
C GLY A 121 14.25 -14.72 14.34
N ALA A 122 14.86 -15.92 14.34
CA ALA A 122 15.68 -16.36 13.22
C ALA A 122 14.80 -16.72 12.01
N ILE A 123 15.26 -16.36 10.80
CA ILE A 123 14.60 -16.67 9.53
C ILE A 123 15.48 -17.53 8.58
N GLY A 124 16.58 -18.07 9.10
CA GLY A 124 17.56 -18.82 8.31
C GLY A 124 17.03 -20.09 7.65
N GLN A 125 15.94 -20.65 8.15
CA GLN A 125 15.27 -21.85 7.61
C GLN A 125 14.51 -21.54 6.31
N VAL A 126 14.04 -20.31 6.10
CA VAL A 126 13.36 -19.92 4.85
C VAL A 126 14.38 -19.75 3.74
N LYS A 127 14.09 -20.32 2.59
CA LYS A 127 14.91 -20.21 1.37
C LYS A 127 14.02 -19.69 0.24
N PRO A 128 13.96 -18.38 0.05
CA PRO A 128 13.22 -17.81 -1.06
C PRO A 128 13.71 -18.33 -2.41
N THR A 129 12.95 -18.13 -3.47
CA THR A 129 13.35 -18.50 -4.82
C THR A 129 14.71 -17.87 -5.18
N GLY A 130 15.54 -18.59 -5.93
CA GLY A 130 16.87 -18.12 -6.30
C GLY A 130 17.88 -18.02 -5.14
N TRP A 131 17.51 -18.47 -3.91
CA TRP A 131 18.40 -18.38 -2.76
C TRP A 131 19.70 -19.17 -2.93
N HIS A 132 20.80 -18.48 -2.85
CA HIS A 132 22.13 -19.09 -2.71
C HIS A 132 23.05 -18.17 -1.91
N THR A 133 24.10 -18.74 -1.31
CA THR A 133 25.04 -17.96 -0.51
C THR A 133 26.19 -17.49 -1.39
N VAL A 134 26.32 -16.19 -1.57
CA VAL A 134 27.41 -15.54 -2.28
C VAL A 134 28.09 -14.53 -1.35
N LYS A 135 29.41 -14.49 -1.37
CA LYS A 135 30.20 -13.58 -0.56
C LYS A 135 31.15 -12.77 -1.41
N TYR A 136 31.21 -11.48 -1.12
CA TYR A 136 32.18 -10.53 -1.68
C TYR A 136 32.76 -9.68 -0.55
N ASP A 137 34.07 -9.45 -0.60
CA ASP A 137 34.79 -8.67 0.45
C ASP A 137 34.37 -7.19 0.45
N GLN A 138 33.94 -6.65 -0.69
CA GLN A 138 33.48 -5.27 -0.86
C GLN A 138 32.03 -5.03 -0.40
N VAL A 139 31.25 -6.08 -0.20
CA VAL A 139 29.88 -5.95 0.32
C VAL A 139 29.93 -5.87 1.84
N GLU A 140 29.26 -4.88 2.42
CA GLU A 140 29.14 -4.76 3.87
C GLU A 140 28.49 -6.03 4.45
N GLY A 141 29.09 -6.63 5.47
CA GLY A 141 28.68 -7.92 6.02
C GLY A 141 29.05 -9.12 5.13
N LYS A 142 29.67 -8.89 3.98
CA LYS A 142 30.20 -9.87 3.01
C LYS A 142 29.17 -10.71 2.25
N TYR A 143 27.90 -10.73 2.64
CA TYR A 143 26.87 -11.50 1.97
C TYR A 143 26.13 -10.63 0.95
N LEU A 144 26.17 -11.05 -0.33
CA LEU A 144 25.46 -10.39 -1.41
C LEU A 144 23.94 -10.41 -1.15
N TYR A 145 23.44 -11.60 -0.84
CA TYR A 145 21.99 -11.78 -0.64
C TYR A 145 21.60 -11.85 0.82
N ASN A 146 20.47 -11.22 1.10
CA ASN A 146 19.71 -11.27 2.34
C ASN A 146 18.36 -11.95 2.07
N ARG A 147 17.74 -12.47 3.11
CA ARG A 147 16.31 -12.74 3.12
C ARG A 147 15.61 -11.43 3.37
N CYS A 148 15.18 -10.79 2.29
CA CYS A 148 14.46 -9.52 2.34
C CYS A 148 12.99 -9.79 2.65
N HIS A 149 12.46 -9.16 3.68
CA HIS A 149 11.01 -9.07 3.84
C HIS A 149 10.45 -8.11 2.78
N LEU A 150 9.29 -8.43 2.22
CA LEU A 150 8.50 -7.49 1.43
C LEU A 150 7.89 -6.43 2.36
N ILE A 151 7.20 -6.86 3.41
CA ILE A 151 6.78 -5.99 4.51
C ILE A 151 7.68 -6.28 5.70
N GLY A 152 8.45 -5.28 6.14
CA GLY A 152 9.45 -5.40 7.18
C GLY A 152 8.87 -5.88 8.52
N TYR A 153 9.63 -6.70 9.25
CA TYR A 153 9.22 -7.21 10.57
C TYR A 153 8.74 -6.12 11.53
N GLN A 154 9.33 -4.93 11.44
CA GLN A 154 8.97 -3.80 12.30
C GLN A 154 7.56 -3.24 12.06
N LEU A 155 6.92 -3.61 10.94
CA LEU A 155 5.62 -3.11 10.51
C LEU A 155 4.48 -4.05 10.93
N THR A 156 4.64 -5.37 10.72
CA THR A 156 3.57 -6.34 10.96
C THR A 156 3.96 -7.49 11.89
N GLY A 157 5.21 -7.53 12.37
CA GLY A 157 5.67 -8.64 13.21
C GLY A 157 5.82 -9.99 12.50
N GLU A 158 5.53 -10.06 11.18
CA GLU A 158 5.69 -11.27 10.37
C GLU A 158 7.16 -11.66 10.25
N ASN A 159 7.55 -12.81 10.84
CA ASN A 159 8.96 -13.17 10.97
C ASN A 159 9.46 -14.10 9.86
N ALA A 160 8.95 -15.32 9.78
CA ALA A 160 9.45 -16.37 8.90
C ALA A 160 8.40 -16.82 7.87
N ASN A 161 7.55 -15.91 7.44
CA ASN A 161 6.54 -16.13 6.42
C ASN A 161 7.22 -16.28 5.05
N GLU A 162 7.08 -17.45 4.42
CA GLU A 162 7.66 -17.74 3.11
C GLU A 162 7.07 -16.88 1.99
N LYS A 163 5.83 -16.38 2.16
CA LYS A 163 5.17 -15.48 1.21
C LYS A 163 5.63 -14.02 1.33
N ASN A 164 6.37 -13.70 2.38
CA ASN A 164 6.88 -12.35 2.68
C ASN A 164 8.41 -12.24 2.56
N LEU A 165 9.08 -13.25 2.01
CA LEU A 165 10.55 -13.28 1.95
C LEU A 165 11.03 -13.54 0.53
N ILE A 166 11.85 -12.63 0.00
CA ILE A 166 12.53 -12.76 -1.29
C ILE A 166 14.05 -12.82 -1.13
N THR A 167 14.72 -13.29 -2.18
CA THR A 167 16.17 -13.15 -2.31
C THR A 167 16.51 -11.74 -2.77
N GLY A 168 16.96 -10.89 -1.86
CA GLY A 168 17.32 -9.52 -2.14
C GLY A 168 18.78 -9.24 -1.87
N THR A 169 19.37 -8.28 -2.58
CA THR A 169 20.70 -7.78 -2.28
C THR A 169 20.72 -7.05 -0.94
N ARG A 170 21.92 -6.90 -0.37
CA ARG A 170 22.03 -6.05 0.82
C ARG A 170 21.65 -4.60 0.52
N TYR A 171 22.00 -4.12 -0.66
CA TYR A 171 21.71 -2.76 -1.10
C TYR A 171 20.18 -2.53 -1.22
N LEU A 172 19.46 -3.44 -1.88
CA LEU A 172 17.99 -3.39 -1.88
C LEU A 172 17.43 -3.29 -0.47
N ASN A 173 17.86 -4.21 0.42
CA ASN A 173 17.31 -4.31 1.77
C ASN A 173 17.58 -3.08 2.63
N VAL A 174 18.78 -2.49 2.54
CA VAL A 174 19.24 -1.45 3.48
C VAL A 174 19.10 -0.04 2.91
N GLU A 175 19.40 0.14 1.62
CA GLU A 175 19.35 1.45 0.97
C GLU A 175 18.05 1.66 0.18
N GLY A 176 17.49 0.57 -0.39
CA GLY A 176 16.26 0.64 -1.17
C GLY A 176 14.99 0.65 -0.30
N MET A 177 14.82 -0.34 0.58
CA MET A 177 13.56 -0.55 1.29
C MET A 177 13.53 0.06 2.69
N LEU A 178 14.57 -0.18 3.50
CA LEU A 178 14.58 0.18 4.92
C LEU A 178 14.26 1.67 5.21
N PRO A 179 14.69 2.66 4.42
CA PRO A 179 14.33 4.05 4.67
C PRO A 179 12.82 4.29 4.64
N PHE A 180 12.11 3.68 3.70
CA PHE A 180 10.65 3.76 3.57
C PHE A 180 9.93 3.00 4.67
N GLU A 181 10.40 1.80 5.01
CA GLU A 181 9.87 1.03 6.14
C GLU A 181 10.01 1.80 7.46
N ASN A 182 11.14 2.47 7.69
CA ASN A 182 11.36 3.29 8.89
C ASN A 182 10.40 4.49 8.91
N MET A 183 10.21 5.16 7.78
CA MET A 183 9.28 6.30 7.66
C MET A 183 7.85 5.87 8.03
N VAL A 184 7.37 4.74 7.51
CA VAL A 184 6.06 4.18 7.86
C VAL A 184 5.98 3.79 9.34
N ALA A 185 7.01 3.08 9.84
CA ALA A 185 7.03 2.65 11.24
C ALA A 185 7.01 3.82 12.23
N ASP A 186 7.75 4.87 11.94
CA ASP A 186 7.81 6.05 12.80
C ASP A 186 6.49 6.82 12.76
N TYR A 187 5.89 7.02 11.58
CA TYR A 187 4.59 7.64 11.44
C TYR A 187 3.50 6.90 12.24
N VAL A 188 3.38 5.58 12.08
CA VAL A 188 2.38 4.78 12.80
C VAL A 188 2.58 4.87 14.32
N LYS A 189 3.84 4.83 14.80
CA LYS A 189 4.16 4.96 16.24
C LYS A 189 3.82 6.34 16.81
N GLU A 190 4.10 7.40 16.05
CA GLU A 190 3.94 8.77 16.51
C GLU A 190 2.49 9.24 16.48
N THR A 191 1.73 8.83 15.46
CA THR A 191 0.35 9.29 15.24
C THR A 191 -0.71 8.33 15.76
N GLY A 192 -0.45 7.02 15.72
CA GLY A 192 -1.46 5.99 15.92
C GLY A 192 -2.37 5.76 14.70
N ASN A 193 -2.13 6.47 13.61
CA ASN A 193 -2.85 6.34 12.35
C ASN A 193 -2.39 5.11 11.58
N HIS A 194 -3.21 4.69 10.60
CA HIS A 194 -2.91 3.56 9.73
C HIS A 194 -2.18 4.00 8.46
N VAL A 195 -1.37 3.11 7.93
CA VAL A 195 -0.73 3.26 6.62
C VAL A 195 -1.05 2.04 5.76
N LEU A 196 -1.77 2.26 4.67
CA LEU A 196 -1.93 1.26 3.62
C LEU A 196 -0.58 1.14 2.88
N TYR A 197 -0.03 -0.07 2.88
CA TYR A 197 1.32 -0.34 2.41
C TYR A 197 1.33 -1.60 1.54
N ARG A 198 1.83 -1.48 0.29
CA ARG A 198 1.88 -2.58 -0.66
C ARG A 198 3.28 -2.71 -1.25
N VAL A 199 3.77 -3.94 -1.33
CA VAL A 199 5.06 -4.28 -1.94
C VAL A 199 4.86 -5.39 -2.96
N THR A 200 5.22 -5.10 -4.19
CA THR A 200 5.10 -6.02 -5.33
C THR A 200 6.49 -6.37 -5.87
N PRO A 201 6.97 -7.60 -5.71
CA PRO A 201 8.22 -8.02 -6.32
C PRO A 201 8.03 -8.19 -7.83
N ILE A 202 8.95 -7.63 -8.61
CA ILE A 202 8.90 -7.65 -10.08
C ILE A 202 9.98 -8.59 -10.60
N PHE A 203 9.59 -9.50 -11.49
CA PHE A 203 10.48 -10.51 -12.07
C PHE A 203 10.46 -10.44 -13.60
N THR A 204 11.62 -10.61 -14.22
CA THR A 204 11.70 -10.78 -15.68
C THR A 204 11.55 -12.26 -16.05
N GLY A 205 10.58 -12.57 -16.89
CA GLY A 205 10.36 -13.94 -17.40
C GLY A 205 10.30 -14.99 -16.30
N ASP A 206 11.15 -16.02 -16.38
CA ASP A 206 11.24 -17.11 -15.42
C ASP A 206 12.32 -16.92 -14.36
N ASP A 207 12.86 -15.70 -14.20
CA ASP A 207 13.87 -15.41 -13.20
C ASP A 207 13.36 -15.66 -11.79
N LEU A 208 14.18 -16.29 -10.95
CA LEU A 208 13.84 -16.66 -9.58
C LEU A 208 14.24 -15.60 -8.54
N VAL A 209 14.97 -14.57 -8.98
CA VAL A 209 15.35 -13.40 -8.18
C VAL A 209 14.68 -12.20 -8.81
N ALA A 210 13.99 -11.41 -8.01
CA ALA A 210 13.30 -10.21 -8.49
C ALA A 210 14.29 -9.15 -9.00
N ASP A 211 13.93 -8.41 -10.06
CA ASP A 211 14.69 -7.24 -10.53
C ASP A 211 14.63 -6.10 -9.52
N GLY A 212 13.60 -6.05 -8.74
CA GLY A 212 13.37 -5.10 -7.67
C GLY A 212 11.99 -5.27 -7.06
N VAL A 213 11.60 -4.31 -6.27
CA VAL A 213 10.26 -4.26 -5.67
C VAL A 213 9.63 -2.89 -5.91
N GLU A 214 8.39 -2.89 -6.35
CA GLU A 214 7.52 -1.73 -6.31
C GLU A 214 6.97 -1.57 -4.89
N MET A 215 7.03 -0.36 -4.35
CA MET A 215 6.58 -0.05 -2.99
C MET A 215 5.66 1.16 -3.02
N GLU A 216 4.50 1.02 -2.42
CA GLU A 216 3.48 2.06 -2.33
C GLU A 216 3.02 2.21 -0.89
N ALA A 217 2.74 3.43 -0.47
CA ALA A 217 2.16 3.70 0.83
C ALA A 217 1.28 4.96 0.83
N LEU A 218 0.23 4.92 1.66
CA LEU A 218 -0.68 6.03 1.87
C LEU A 218 -1.15 6.02 3.33
N SER A 219 -1.00 7.13 4.04
CA SER A 219 -1.60 7.28 5.38
C SER A 219 -3.10 7.53 5.27
N MET A 220 -3.88 6.81 6.10
CA MET A 220 -5.31 6.68 5.87
C MET A 220 -6.14 7.80 6.50
N GLU A 221 -5.86 8.21 7.73
CA GLU A 221 -6.68 9.17 8.47
C GLU A 221 -6.47 10.62 8.04
N ASP A 222 -5.39 10.89 7.31
CA ASP A 222 -5.03 12.23 6.80
C ASP A 222 -4.91 12.30 5.27
N ASP A 223 -5.48 11.30 4.56
CA ASP A 223 -5.52 11.24 3.09
C ASP A 223 -4.12 11.38 2.45
N GLY A 224 -3.10 10.78 3.06
CA GLY A 224 -1.73 10.77 2.54
C GLY A 224 -0.91 12.02 2.88
N GLU A 225 -1.40 12.93 3.75
CA GLU A 225 -0.64 14.12 4.15
C GLU A 225 0.64 13.72 4.91
N GLY A 226 0.57 12.68 5.75
CA GLY A 226 1.71 12.19 6.51
C GLY A 226 2.63 11.24 5.73
N ILE A 227 2.04 10.26 5.04
CA ILE A 227 2.76 9.28 4.23
C ILE A 227 2.08 9.15 2.87
N SER A 228 2.81 9.44 1.80
CA SER A 228 2.42 9.12 0.42
C SER A 228 3.67 8.90 -0.40
N PHE A 229 3.83 7.70 -0.97
CA PHE A 229 4.90 7.42 -1.91
C PHE A 229 4.58 6.26 -2.85
N HIS A 230 5.21 6.29 -4.04
CA HIS A 230 5.20 5.23 -5.03
C HIS A 230 6.58 5.15 -5.68
N ILE A 231 7.31 4.08 -5.40
CA ILE A 231 8.69 3.91 -5.83
C ILE A 231 8.95 2.50 -6.35
N PHE A 232 10.03 2.35 -7.12
CA PHE A 232 10.64 1.06 -7.42
C PHE A 232 12.05 1.02 -6.82
N ALA A 233 12.31 0.05 -5.94
CA ALA A 233 13.63 -0.20 -5.35
C ALA A 233 14.34 -1.33 -6.10
N TYR A 234 15.57 -1.05 -6.58
CA TYR A 234 16.34 -1.96 -7.41
C TYR A 234 17.02 -3.08 -6.61
N ASN A 235 16.94 -4.30 -7.12
CA ASN A 235 17.63 -5.46 -6.53
C ASN A 235 19.07 -5.59 -7.07
N ASN A 236 19.78 -4.48 -7.14
CA ASN A 236 21.15 -4.40 -7.58
C ASN A 236 22.11 -4.31 -6.38
N GLN A 237 23.40 -4.53 -6.62
CA GLN A 237 24.47 -4.30 -5.65
C GLN A 237 25.58 -3.56 -6.40
N PRO A 238 25.78 -2.25 -6.15
CA PRO A 238 26.84 -1.45 -6.77
C PRO A 238 28.24 -1.84 -6.28
#